data_c867c6303b3f1e155d07b9b778b2eb74
#
_entry.id   c867c6303b3f1e155d07b9b778b2eb74
#
_cell.length_a   1.000
_cell.length_b   1.000
_cell.length_c   1.000
_cell.angle_alpha   90.00
_cell.angle_beta   90.00
_cell.angle_gamma   90.00
#
_symmetry.space_group_name_H-M   'P 1'
#
loop_
_entity.id
_entity.type
_entity.pdbx_description
1 polymer ?
#
loop_
_entity_poly.entity_id
_entity_poly.type
_entity_poly.pdbx_seq_one_letter_code
_entity_poly.pdbx_strand_id
1 'polypeptide(L)'
;LLDNKTLSEICKANNRFRFTVVAVLRDNESIVPTSEFKFREGDIAHFVLKSKNIDNLLELLNIIGTNTNTVMILGGSKIGRTLAEVISKDCNVRLIDYNRPKAGKISTKLDNAMVVYGDGTDIEFLKAENIQDVDSFVAVTENEKTNLIAGMLANHLGAKQSIIHVVN
;
A
#
# COMPACT_ATOMS: atom_id res chain seq x y z
N LEU A 1 6.44 -3.22 19.01
CA LEU A 1 7.84 -3.65 19.04
C LEU A 1 8.81 -2.54 19.45
N LEU A 2 8.50 -1.28 19.15
CA LEU A 2 9.21 -0.11 19.66
C LEU A 2 8.64 0.36 21.01
N ASP A 3 7.51 -0.19 21.41
CA ASP A 3 6.79 0.25 22.60
C ASP A 3 7.69 0.22 23.84
N ASN A 4 7.73 1.33 24.55
CA ASN A 4 8.58 1.60 25.72
C ASN A 4 10.11 1.58 25.50
N LYS A 5 10.63 1.41 24.28
CA LYS A 5 12.07 1.54 24.01
C LYS A 5 12.43 2.99 23.71
N THR A 6 13.60 3.42 24.21
CA THR A 6 14.17 4.72 23.84
C THR A 6 14.85 4.65 22.47
N LEU A 7 14.92 5.80 21.79
CA LEU A 7 15.65 5.91 20.53
C LEU A 7 17.13 5.49 20.70
N SER A 8 17.75 5.81 21.83
CA SER A 8 19.11 5.39 22.19
C SER A 8 19.25 3.87 22.26
N GLU A 9 18.30 3.17 22.88
CA GLU A 9 18.31 1.70 22.97
C GLU A 9 18.18 1.05 21.60
N ILE A 10 17.31 1.59 20.75
CA ILE A 10 17.11 1.08 19.37
C ILE A 10 18.39 1.30 18.56
N CYS A 11 19.02 2.47 18.66
CA CYS A 11 20.27 2.76 17.98
C CYS A 11 21.42 1.89 18.47
N LYS A 12 21.51 1.60 19.78
CA LYS A 12 22.55 0.72 20.36
C LYS A 12 22.35 -0.74 19.95
N ALA A 13 21.12 -1.19 19.82
CA ALA A 13 20.81 -2.55 19.34
C ALA A 13 21.17 -2.74 17.86
N ASN A 14 21.27 -1.64 17.10
CA ASN A 14 21.62 -1.65 15.69
C ASN A 14 23.04 -1.13 15.46
N ASN A 15 23.96 -2.05 15.15
CA ASN A 15 25.32 -1.73 14.72
C ASN A 15 25.58 -1.96 13.22
N ARG A 16 24.56 -2.36 12.46
CA ARG A 16 24.69 -2.78 11.05
C ARG A 16 24.58 -1.61 10.06
N PHE A 17 23.74 -0.62 10.35
CA PHE A 17 23.47 0.51 9.44
C PHE A 17 23.06 1.77 10.22
N ARG A 18 23.11 2.93 9.54
CA ARG A 18 22.72 4.21 10.14
C ARG A 18 21.37 4.65 9.64
N PHE A 19 20.55 5.14 10.54
CA PHE A 19 19.29 5.83 10.27
C PHE A 19 19.14 7.03 11.20
N THR A 20 18.25 7.95 10.85
CA THR A 20 17.85 9.08 11.69
C THR A 20 16.34 9.11 11.77
N VAL A 21 15.79 9.29 12.96
CA VAL A 21 14.37 9.60 13.16
C VAL A 21 14.25 11.12 13.16
N VAL A 22 13.60 11.66 12.13
CA VAL A 22 13.52 13.12 11.95
C VAL A 22 12.30 13.74 12.61
N ALA A 23 11.22 12.97 12.73
CA ALA A 23 9.99 13.38 13.39
C ALA A 23 9.19 12.17 13.85
N VAL A 24 8.40 12.34 14.89
CA VAL A 24 7.37 11.41 15.33
C VAL A 24 6.06 12.16 15.45
N LEU A 25 5.02 11.68 14.79
CA LEU A 25 3.66 12.18 14.93
C LEU A 25 2.96 11.36 16.02
N ARG A 26 2.51 12.02 17.08
CA ARG A 26 1.74 11.47 18.20
C ARG A 26 0.56 12.37 18.49
N ASP A 27 -0.64 11.82 18.55
CA ASP A 27 -1.87 12.59 18.87
C ASP A 27 -2.03 13.87 18.01
N ASN A 28 -1.66 13.77 16.73
CA ASN A 28 -1.66 14.87 15.75
C ASN A 28 -0.61 15.98 16.02
N GLU A 29 0.33 15.76 16.95
CA GLU A 29 1.46 16.66 17.21
C GLU A 29 2.76 16.10 16.65
N SER A 30 3.55 16.95 15.98
CA SER A 30 4.86 16.58 15.44
C SER A 30 5.95 16.84 16.46
N ILE A 31 6.68 15.80 16.85
CA ILE A 31 7.73 15.82 17.86
C ILE A 31 9.07 15.51 17.18
N VAL A 32 10.10 16.32 17.43
CA VAL A 32 11.49 15.98 17.07
C VAL A 32 12.07 15.13 18.20
N PRO A 33 12.34 13.82 17.96
CA PRO A 33 12.74 12.93 19.04
C PRO A 33 14.19 13.18 19.48
N THR A 34 14.42 13.15 20.79
CA THR A 34 15.76 13.09 21.40
C THR A 34 16.20 11.65 21.62
N SER A 35 17.45 11.43 22.06
CA SER A 35 17.96 10.09 22.41
C SER A 35 17.13 9.35 23.45
N GLU A 36 16.51 10.09 24.37
CA GLU A 36 15.67 9.57 25.46
C GLU A 36 14.19 9.45 25.09
N PHE A 37 13.83 9.80 23.85
CA PHE A 37 12.46 9.70 23.40
C PHE A 37 11.99 8.24 23.42
N LYS A 38 10.87 7.99 24.10
CA LYS A 38 10.23 6.66 24.17
C LYS A 38 9.08 6.58 23.18
N PHE A 39 9.15 5.59 22.31
CA PHE A 39 8.05 5.28 21.38
C PHE A 39 6.87 4.65 22.13
N ARG A 40 5.68 4.89 21.60
CA ARG A 40 4.39 4.34 22.07
C ARG A 40 3.63 3.74 20.90
N GLU A 41 2.72 2.86 21.21
CA GLU A 41 1.76 2.36 20.23
C GLU A 41 0.95 3.53 19.63
N GLY A 42 0.76 3.53 18.31
CA GLY A 42 0.11 4.60 17.57
C GLY A 42 1.03 5.72 17.08
N ASP A 43 2.31 5.76 17.50
CA ASP A 43 3.27 6.72 16.94
C ASP A 43 3.54 6.47 15.46
N ILE A 44 3.58 7.54 14.66
CA ILE A 44 4.04 7.48 13.27
C ILE A 44 5.44 8.10 13.21
N ALA A 45 6.47 7.27 13.03
CA ALA A 45 7.85 7.72 12.99
C ALA A 45 8.36 7.88 11.56
N HIS A 46 9.00 9.03 11.30
CA HIS A 46 9.62 9.33 10.01
C HIS A 46 11.13 9.08 10.07
N PHE A 47 11.59 8.15 9.23
CA PHE A 47 12.99 7.73 9.16
C PHE A 47 13.68 8.27 7.92
N VAL A 48 14.94 8.67 8.07
CA VAL A 48 15.86 8.97 6.96
C VAL A 48 17.01 7.98 7.01
N LEU A 49 17.23 7.26 5.91
CA LEU A 49 18.29 6.28 5.76
C LEU A 49 18.64 6.08 4.28
N LYS A 50 19.74 5.37 4.01
CA LYS A 50 20.09 4.97 2.63
C LYS A 50 19.11 3.91 2.14
N SER A 51 18.63 4.00 0.89
CA SER A 51 17.63 3.08 0.32
C SER A 51 18.00 1.61 0.48
N LYS A 52 19.27 1.24 0.33
CA LYS A 52 19.76 -0.13 0.51
C LYS A 52 19.61 -0.69 1.93
N ASN A 53 19.26 0.14 2.91
CA ASN A 53 19.09 -0.24 4.31
C ASN A 53 17.62 -0.29 4.73
N ILE A 54 16.68 -0.12 3.80
CA ILE A 54 15.25 -0.16 4.12
C ILE A 54 14.87 -1.52 4.70
N ASP A 55 15.26 -2.61 4.03
CA ASP A 55 14.94 -3.97 4.48
C ASP A 55 15.54 -4.26 5.87
N ASN A 56 16.78 -3.78 6.12
CA ASN A 56 17.40 -3.90 7.43
C ASN A 56 16.67 -3.12 8.52
N LEU A 57 16.09 -1.95 8.19
CA LEU A 57 15.26 -1.19 9.12
C LEU A 57 13.95 -1.92 9.40
N LEU A 58 13.28 -2.46 8.39
CA LEU A 58 12.06 -3.23 8.54
C LEU A 58 12.31 -4.48 9.41
N GLU A 59 13.43 -5.17 9.19
CA GLU A 59 13.85 -6.29 10.03
C GLU A 59 14.09 -5.86 11.49
N LEU A 60 14.84 -4.75 11.70
CA LEU A 60 15.11 -4.20 13.04
C LEU A 60 13.81 -3.84 13.79
N LEU A 61 12.84 -3.30 13.08
CA LEU A 61 11.53 -2.95 13.61
C LEU A 61 10.61 -4.18 13.73
N ASN A 62 11.08 -5.35 13.28
CA ASN A 62 10.28 -6.57 13.16
C ASN A 62 8.97 -6.33 12.37
N ILE A 63 9.00 -5.34 11.51
CA ILE A 63 8.02 -5.18 10.45
C ILE A 63 8.42 -6.22 9.42
N ILE A 64 7.88 -7.42 9.57
CA ILE A 64 7.99 -8.45 8.53
C ILE A 64 7.45 -7.76 7.29
N GLY A 65 8.33 -7.57 6.30
CA GLY A 65 7.94 -6.89 5.08
C GLY A 65 6.66 -7.54 4.60
N THR A 66 5.58 -6.81 4.63
CA THR A 66 4.40 -7.17 3.88
C THR A 66 4.83 -6.99 2.43
N ASN A 67 5.53 -8.01 1.89
CA ASN A 67 5.69 -8.07 0.46
C ASN A 67 4.28 -7.97 -0.08
N THR A 68 3.98 -6.86 -0.73
CA THR A 68 2.73 -6.70 -1.45
C THR A 68 2.77 -7.70 -2.59
N ASN A 69 2.15 -8.86 -2.37
CA ASN A 69 2.15 -9.93 -3.34
C ASN A 69 0.95 -9.84 -4.27
N THR A 70 -0.16 -9.29 -3.80
CA THR A 70 -1.42 -9.25 -4.55
C THR A 70 -1.95 -7.81 -4.58
N VAL A 71 -2.05 -7.26 -5.79
CA VAL A 71 -2.59 -5.91 -6.03
C VAL A 71 -3.80 -5.99 -6.92
N MET A 72 -4.90 -5.37 -6.48
CA MET A 72 -6.10 -5.21 -7.28
C MET A 72 -6.25 -3.75 -7.70
N ILE A 73 -6.31 -3.48 -8.98
CA ILE A 73 -6.41 -2.13 -9.56
C ILE A 73 -7.79 -1.96 -10.18
N LEU A 74 -8.54 -0.99 -9.73
CA LEU A 74 -9.82 -0.60 -10.32
C LEU A 74 -9.63 0.57 -11.29
N GLY A 75 -9.92 0.34 -12.56
CA GLY A 75 -9.87 1.31 -13.63
C GLY A 75 -8.75 1.06 -14.64
N GLY A 76 -9.11 0.65 -15.85
CA GLY A 76 -8.21 0.51 -17.01
C GLY A 76 -7.89 1.85 -17.68
N SER A 77 -7.80 2.95 -16.92
CA SER A 77 -7.33 4.26 -17.38
C SER A 77 -5.85 4.18 -17.79
N LYS A 78 -5.29 5.26 -18.30
CA LYS A 78 -3.86 5.31 -18.59
C LYS A 78 -3.02 5.02 -17.31
N ILE A 79 -3.45 5.59 -16.18
CA ILE A 79 -2.79 5.40 -14.88
C ILE A 79 -2.86 3.91 -14.48
N GLY A 80 -4.04 3.31 -14.46
CA GLY A 80 -4.21 1.92 -14.04
C GLY A 80 -3.44 0.93 -14.91
N ARG A 81 -3.42 1.13 -16.23
CA ARG A 81 -2.65 0.27 -17.14
C ARG A 81 -1.14 0.40 -16.94
N THR A 82 -0.64 1.65 -16.83
CA THR A 82 0.79 1.87 -16.59
C THR A 82 1.21 1.30 -15.24
N LEU A 83 0.39 1.48 -14.21
CA LEU A 83 0.65 0.89 -12.89
C LEU A 83 0.70 -0.64 -12.99
N ALA A 84 -0.32 -1.26 -13.60
CA ALA A 84 -0.37 -2.71 -13.78
C ALA A 84 0.87 -3.25 -14.53
N GLU A 85 1.29 -2.59 -15.61
CA GLU A 85 2.47 -2.96 -16.39
C GLU A 85 3.77 -2.92 -15.58
N VAL A 86 3.92 -1.88 -14.73
CA VAL A 86 5.13 -1.70 -13.93
C VAL A 86 5.22 -2.74 -12.81
N ILE A 87 4.13 -2.88 -12.02
CA ILE A 87 4.18 -3.70 -10.79
C ILE A 87 3.93 -5.20 -11.03
N SER A 88 3.37 -5.59 -12.18
CA SER A 88 3.12 -7.01 -12.49
C SER A 88 4.40 -7.83 -12.70
N LYS A 89 5.55 -7.18 -12.68
CA LYS A 89 6.86 -7.86 -12.70
C LYS A 89 7.20 -8.49 -11.34
N ASP A 90 6.68 -7.88 -10.27
CA ASP A 90 7.05 -8.22 -8.89
C ASP A 90 5.83 -8.66 -8.05
N CYS A 91 4.60 -8.40 -8.54
CA CYS A 91 3.35 -8.67 -7.83
C CYS A 91 2.33 -9.38 -8.72
N ASN A 92 1.42 -10.12 -8.10
CA ASN A 92 0.23 -10.64 -8.76
C ASN A 92 -0.77 -9.49 -8.93
N VAL A 93 -0.97 -9.04 -10.15
CA VAL A 93 -1.83 -7.89 -10.46
C VAL A 93 -3.14 -8.35 -11.08
N ARG A 94 -4.23 -7.85 -10.53
CA ARG A 94 -5.57 -7.96 -11.11
C ARG A 94 -6.11 -6.59 -11.43
N LEU A 95 -6.35 -6.29 -12.73
CA LEU A 95 -6.90 -5.02 -13.18
C LEU A 95 -8.37 -5.20 -13.55
N ILE A 96 -9.24 -4.43 -12.91
CA ILE A 96 -10.69 -4.45 -13.11
C ILE A 96 -11.11 -3.23 -13.94
N ASP A 97 -11.92 -3.45 -14.95
CA ASP A 97 -12.58 -2.36 -15.68
C ASP A 97 -14.05 -2.74 -15.98
N TYR A 98 -14.97 -1.80 -15.78
CA TYR A 98 -16.40 -2.01 -16.00
C TYR A 98 -16.79 -2.00 -17.49
N ASN A 99 -15.88 -1.60 -18.36
CA ASN A 99 -16.12 -1.58 -19.81
C ASN A 99 -15.54 -2.85 -20.44
N ARG A 100 -16.41 -3.80 -20.77
CA ARG A 100 -16.03 -5.12 -21.29
C ARG A 100 -15.15 -5.06 -22.57
N PRO A 101 -15.48 -4.26 -23.60
CA PRO A 101 -14.61 -4.10 -24.77
C PRO A 101 -13.23 -3.54 -24.42
N LYS A 102 -13.16 -2.60 -23.47
CA LYS A 102 -11.90 -1.99 -23.00
C LYS A 102 -11.06 -3.00 -22.24
N ALA A 103 -11.66 -3.75 -21.31
CA ALA A 103 -10.99 -4.83 -20.59
C ALA A 103 -10.38 -5.86 -21.54
N GLY A 104 -11.13 -6.29 -22.55
CA GLY A 104 -10.64 -7.20 -23.59
C GLY A 104 -9.45 -6.65 -24.38
N LYS A 105 -9.44 -5.35 -24.72
CA LYS A 105 -8.29 -4.71 -25.38
C LYS A 105 -7.07 -4.56 -24.45
N ILE A 106 -7.30 -4.40 -23.16
CA ILE A 106 -6.21 -4.29 -22.18
C ILE A 106 -5.58 -5.66 -21.94
N SER A 107 -6.38 -6.71 -21.84
CA SER A 107 -5.88 -8.07 -21.62
C SER A 107 -4.95 -8.57 -22.72
N THR A 108 -5.09 -8.05 -23.95
CA THR A 108 -4.16 -8.39 -25.04
C THR A 108 -2.83 -7.65 -25.00
N LYS A 109 -2.65 -6.72 -24.05
CA LYS A 109 -1.47 -5.84 -23.96
C LYS A 109 -0.70 -6.01 -22.65
N LEU A 110 -1.31 -6.61 -21.65
CA LEU A 110 -0.72 -6.85 -20.33
C LEU A 110 -0.44 -8.34 -20.18
N ASP A 111 0.79 -8.76 -20.40
CA ASP A 111 1.17 -10.17 -20.37
C ASP A 111 1.21 -10.77 -18.96
N ASN A 112 1.55 -9.94 -17.95
CA ASN A 112 1.78 -10.39 -16.57
C ASN A 112 0.68 -9.95 -15.58
N ALA A 113 -0.40 -9.34 -16.06
CA ALA A 113 -1.51 -8.91 -15.21
C ALA A 113 -2.82 -9.57 -15.68
N MET A 114 -3.60 -10.04 -14.73
CA MET A 114 -4.95 -10.55 -15.00
C MET A 114 -5.91 -9.37 -15.20
N VAL A 115 -6.63 -9.33 -16.32
CA VAL A 115 -7.63 -8.30 -16.58
C VAL A 115 -9.02 -8.88 -16.45
N VAL A 116 -9.84 -8.28 -15.60
CA VAL A 116 -11.19 -8.75 -15.28
C VAL A 116 -12.21 -7.66 -15.64
N TYR A 117 -13.30 -8.08 -16.29
CA TYR A 117 -14.47 -7.22 -16.49
C TYR A 117 -15.35 -7.29 -15.23
N GLY A 118 -15.66 -6.15 -14.63
CA GLY A 118 -16.54 -6.08 -13.48
C GLY A 118 -16.71 -4.68 -12.92
N ASP A 119 -17.65 -4.55 -11.98
CA ASP A 119 -17.90 -3.32 -11.26
C ASP A 119 -17.22 -3.38 -9.88
N GLY A 120 -16.22 -2.53 -9.66
CA GLY A 120 -15.50 -2.46 -8.38
C GLY A 120 -16.30 -1.81 -7.24
N THR A 121 -17.55 -1.42 -7.47
CA THR A 121 -18.48 -0.98 -6.42
C THR A 121 -19.51 -2.06 -6.07
N ASP A 122 -19.47 -3.21 -6.74
CA ASP A 122 -20.30 -4.36 -6.43
C ASP A 122 -19.62 -5.25 -5.40
N ILE A 123 -20.26 -5.39 -4.23
CA ILE A 123 -19.75 -6.16 -3.09
C ILE A 123 -19.58 -7.64 -3.43
N GLU A 124 -20.56 -8.22 -4.12
CA GLU A 124 -20.54 -9.64 -4.46
C GLU A 124 -19.46 -9.94 -5.51
N PHE A 125 -19.23 -9.02 -6.44
CA PHE A 125 -18.12 -9.10 -7.39
C PHE A 125 -16.78 -9.03 -6.66
N LEU A 126 -16.57 -8.06 -5.76
CA LEU A 126 -15.32 -7.93 -5.00
C LEU A 126 -15.04 -9.17 -4.14
N LYS A 127 -16.07 -9.75 -3.51
CA LYS A 127 -15.93 -11.01 -2.75
C LYS A 127 -15.57 -12.18 -3.65
N ALA A 128 -16.22 -12.31 -4.81
CA ALA A 128 -15.92 -13.35 -5.79
C ALA A 128 -14.48 -13.26 -6.31
N GLU A 129 -13.92 -12.05 -6.37
CA GLU A 129 -12.54 -11.79 -6.73
C GLU A 129 -11.55 -11.89 -5.54
N ASN A 130 -12.00 -12.41 -4.39
CA ASN A 130 -11.22 -12.62 -3.17
C ASN A 130 -10.54 -11.34 -2.64
N ILE A 131 -11.30 -10.25 -2.52
CA ILE A 131 -10.80 -8.96 -2.06
C ILE A 131 -10.13 -9.03 -0.68
N GLN A 132 -10.56 -9.96 0.19
CA GLN A 132 -10.00 -10.18 1.53
C GLN A 132 -8.53 -10.65 1.50
N ASP A 133 -8.08 -11.24 0.39
CA ASP A 133 -6.72 -11.74 0.23
C ASP A 133 -5.81 -10.72 -0.50
N VAL A 134 -6.34 -9.53 -0.78
CA VAL A 134 -5.63 -8.46 -1.48
C VAL A 134 -4.80 -7.62 -0.51
N ASP A 135 -3.51 -7.52 -0.77
CA ASP A 135 -2.62 -6.68 0.02
C ASP A 135 -2.86 -5.19 -0.23
N SER A 136 -3.09 -4.81 -1.51
CA SER A 136 -3.34 -3.42 -1.87
C SER A 136 -4.42 -3.29 -2.94
N PHE A 137 -5.47 -2.52 -2.64
CA PHE A 137 -6.50 -2.13 -3.59
C PHE A 137 -6.25 -0.69 -4.07
N VAL A 138 -6.19 -0.47 -5.38
CA VAL A 138 -5.87 0.83 -5.97
C VAL A 138 -7.01 1.27 -6.88
N ALA A 139 -7.75 2.31 -6.51
CA ALA A 139 -8.84 2.88 -7.30
C ALA A 139 -8.36 4.09 -8.11
N VAL A 140 -8.29 3.95 -9.44
CA VAL A 140 -7.76 4.95 -10.39
C VAL A 140 -8.66 5.10 -11.62
N THR A 141 -9.97 5.01 -11.43
CA THR A 141 -10.93 5.33 -12.48
C THR A 141 -10.98 6.85 -12.74
N GLU A 142 -11.67 7.24 -13.79
CA GLU A 142 -11.90 8.67 -14.11
C GLU A 142 -12.97 9.32 -13.21
N ASN A 143 -13.65 8.52 -12.38
CA ASN A 143 -14.72 8.99 -11.50
C ASN A 143 -14.28 8.88 -10.03
N GLU A 144 -14.06 10.02 -9.40
CA GLU A 144 -13.61 10.12 -8.00
C GLU A 144 -14.58 9.49 -7.00
N LYS A 145 -15.90 9.64 -7.23
CA LYS A 145 -16.92 9.05 -6.35
C LYS A 145 -16.84 7.53 -6.39
N THR A 146 -16.66 6.97 -7.59
CA THR A 146 -16.42 5.53 -7.78
C THR A 146 -15.16 5.10 -7.06
N ASN A 147 -14.06 5.85 -7.19
CA ASN A 147 -12.80 5.54 -6.52
C ASN A 147 -12.96 5.54 -5.00
N LEU A 148 -13.64 6.55 -4.45
CA LEU A 148 -13.87 6.65 -3.02
C LEU A 148 -14.72 5.49 -2.50
N ILE A 149 -15.88 5.24 -3.14
CA ILE A 149 -16.78 4.16 -2.74
C ILE A 149 -16.08 2.80 -2.83
N ALA A 150 -15.43 2.51 -3.94
CA ALA A 150 -14.74 1.24 -4.14
C ALA A 150 -13.58 1.04 -3.13
N GLY A 151 -12.80 2.08 -2.85
CA GLY A 151 -11.74 2.01 -1.86
C GLY A 151 -12.24 1.77 -0.43
N MET A 152 -13.34 2.41 -0.05
CA MET A 152 -14.01 2.18 1.24
C MET A 152 -14.55 0.76 1.35
N LEU A 153 -15.21 0.25 0.30
CA LEU A 153 -15.72 -1.11 0.23
C LEU A 153 -14.57 -2.13 0.31
N ALA A 154 -13.52 -1.94 -0.45
CA ALA A 154 -12.35 -2.83 -0.44
C ALA A 154 -11.74 -2.94 0.97
N ASN A 155 -11.55 -1.82 1.66
CA ASN A 155 -11.06 -1.80 3.03
C ASN A 155 -12.04 -2.51 3.99
N HIS A 156 -13.34 -2.23 3.88
CA HIS A 156 -14.37 -2.88 4.71
C HIS A 156 -14.44 -4.41 4.48
N LEU A 157 -14.18 -4.86 3.25
CA LEU A 157 -14.20 -6.26 2.86
C LEU A 157 -12.88 -7.00 3.16
N GLY A 158 -11.88 -6.33 3.72
CA GLY A 158 -10.67 -6.95 4.24
C GLY A 158 -9.39 -6.74 3.41
N ALA A 159 -9.41 -5.91 2.36
CA ALA A 159 -8.16 -5.49 1.72
C ALA A 159 -7.25 -4.80 2.75
N LYS A 160 -5.96 -5.16 2.81
CA LYS A 160 -5.05 -4.66 3.85
C LYS A 160 -4.77 -3.17 3.70
N GLN A 161 -4.80 -2.66 2.48
CA GLN A 161 -4.58 -1.24 2.16
C GLN A 161 -5.46 -0.82 1.00
N SER A 162 -5.99 0.41 1.04
CA SER A 162 -6.69 1.05 -0.08
C SER A 162 -6.03 2.37 -0.45
N ILE A 163 -5.73 2.53 -1.75
CA ILE A 163 -5.18 3.75 -2.35
C ILE A 163 -6.21 4.31 -3.30
N ILE A 164 -6.59 5.56 -3.12
CA ILE A 164 -7.67 6.20 -3.85
C ILE A 164 -7.14 7.42 -4.59
N HIS A 165 -7.31 7.45 -5.90
CA HIS A 165 -6.99 8.63 -6.72
C HIS A 165 -8.13 9.64 -6.64
N VAL A 166 -7.79 10.85 -6.20
CA VAL A 166 -8.69 12.02 -6.16
C VAL A 166 -8.05 13.13 -6.98
N VAL A 167 -8.83 13.79 -7.80
CA VAL A 167 -8.39 14.97 -8.59
C VAL A 167 -8.88 16.21 -7.86
N ASN A 168 -7.99 17.16 -7.59
CA ASN A 168 -8.35 18.48 -7.04
C ASN A 168 -8.78 19.43 -8.14
#